data_c05066b45ef8cbdfd5054bee1b32ae84
#
_entry.id   c05066b45ef8cbdfd5054bee1b32ae84
#
_cell.length_a   1.000
_cell.length_b   1.000
_cell.length_c   1.000
_cell.angle_alpha   90.00
_cell.angle_beta   90.00
_cell.angle_gamma   90.00
#
_symmetry.space_group_name_H-M   'P 1'
#
loop_
_entity.id
_entity.type
_entity.pdbx_description
1 polymer ?
#
loop_
_entity_poly.entity_id
_entity_poly.type
_entity_poly.pdbx_seq_one_letter_code
_entity_poly.pdbx_strand_id
1 'polypeptide(L)'
;MTVEDLAGRVLVDTNVLIYATLAADPRHKRAQEVLALRHRAGVELFISVQNLAEMYPNLTGPKNQPPDSPSLAREKIQAISRLRGLTVLPLTLDSVHRALNLCVTGSITRQKYFDQQLAALMFREDIPVILTENDKDFSSIEGITPINPFI
;
A
#
# COMPACT_ATOMS: atom_id res chain seq x y z
N MET A 1 -6.65 -10.68 -13.94
CA MET A 1 -5.73 -11.17 -12.87
C MET A 1 -6.38 -10.95 -11.51
N THR A 2 -6.28 -11.91 -10.66
CA THR A 2 -6.81 -11.88 -9.30
C THR A 2 -5.68 -12.08 -8.28
N VAL A 3 -5.98 -11.91 -6.99
CA VAL A 3 -5.03 -12.16 -5.91
C VAL A 3 -4.49 -13.59 -5.95
N GLU A 4 -5.32 -14.53 -6.33
CA GLU A 4 -4.96 -15.94 -6.40
C GLU A 4 -3.94 -16.25 -7.51
N ASP A 5 -3.88 -15.42 -8.55
CA ASP A 5 -2.98 -15.57 -9.69
C ASP A 5 -1.63 -14.89 -9.51
N LEU A 6 -1.42 -14.20 -8.38
CA LEU A 6 -0.23 -13.38 -8.19
C LEU A 6 1.05 -14.19 -8.13
N ALA A 7 2.06 -13.67 -8.80
CA ALA A 7 3.45 -14.12 -8.73
C ALA A 7 4.37 -12.90 -8.88
N GLY A 8 5.60 -13.00 -8.37
CA GLY A 8 6.58 -11.93 -8.47
C GLY A 8 6.39 -10.83 -7.42
N ARG A 9 6.75 -9.63 -7.81
CA ARG A 9 6.87 -8.48 -6.91
C ARG A 9 5.55 -7.71 -6.83
N VAL A 10 5.05 -7.50 -5.63
CA VAL A 10 3.73 -6.91 -5.37
C VAL A 10 3.82 -5.89 -4.24
N LEU A 11 3.29 -4.69 -4.45
CA LEU A 11 3.16 -3.66 -3.41
C LEU A 11 1.77 -3.75 -2.77
N VAL A 12 1.71 -3.56 -1.46
CA VAL A 12 0.45 -3.51 -0.71
C VAL A 12 0.21 -2.08 -0.26
N ASP A 13 -0.95 -1.53 -0.61
CA ASP A 13 -1.31 -0.15 -0.27
C ASP A 13 -1.79 -0.02 1.19
N THR A 14 -1.80 1.21 1.67
CA THR A 14 -2.13 1.58 3.05
C THR A 14 -3.50 1.06 3.51
N ASN A 15 -4.53 1.15 2.67
CA ASN A 15 -5.87 0.70 3.05
C ASN A 15 -5.91 -0.78 3.44
N VAL A 16 -5.18 -1.63 2.71
CA VAL A 16 -5.09 -3.06 3.04
C VAL A 16 -4.42 -3.26 4.40
N LEU A 17 -3.35 -2.52 4.68
CA LEU A 17 -2.64 -2.60 5.96
C LEU A 17 -3.54 -2.18 7.12
N ILE A 18 -4.34 -1.13 6.93
CA ILE A 18 -5.29 -0.65 7.94
C ILE A 18 -6.32 -1.74 8.25
N TYR A 19 -6.97 -2.30 7.23
CA TYR A 19 -7.97 -3.35 7.44
C TYR A 19 -7.37 -4.59 8.11
N ALA A 20 -6.11 -4.90 7.84
CA ALA A 20 -5.41 -6.00 8.49
C ALA A 20 -5.24 -5.81 10.00
N THR A 21 -5.39 -4.58 10.51
CA THR A 21 -5.30 -4.26 11.95
C THR A 21 -6.65 -3.99 12.61
N LEU A 22 -7.74 -4.00 11.85
CA LEU A 22 -9.09 -3.68 12.34
C LEU A 22 -9.94 -4.95 12.39
N ALA A 23 -9.87 -5.68 13.50
CA ALA A 23 -10.52 -6.98 13.65
C ALA A 23 -12.05 -6.96 13.42
N ALA A 24 -12.71 -5.83 13.70
CA ALA A 24 -14.16 -5.69 13.52
C ALA A 24 -14.57 -5.27 12.09
N ASP A 25 -13.61 -4.91 11.24
CA ASP A 25 -13.92 -4.51 9.86
C ASP A 25 -14.25 -5.74 9.01
N PRO A 26 -15.29 -5.68 8.15
CA PRO A 26 -15.64 -6.82 7.28
C PRO A 26 -14.51 -7.25 6.33
N ARG A 27 -13.58 -6.34 6.00
CA ARG A 27 -12.44 -6.59 5.12
C ARG A 27 -11.24 -7.16 5.84
N HIS A 28 -11.30 -7.29 7.17
CA HIS A 28 -10.16 -7.74 7.99
C HIS A 28 -9.61 -9.09 7.54
N LYS A 29 -10.49 -10.08 7.42
CA LYS A 29 -10.07 -11.44 7.02
C LYS A 29 -9.37 -11.43 5.67
N ARG A 30 -9.93 -10.75 4.70
CA ARG A 30 -9.33 -10.66 3.35
C ARG A 30 -8.00 -9.94 3.38
N ALA A 31 -7.88 -8.86 4.14
CA ALA A 31 -6.62 -8.15 4.32
C ALA A 31 -5.54 -9.04 4.94
N GLN A 32 -5.91 -9.86 5.92
CA GLN A 32 -5.01 -10.84 6.51
C GLN A 32 -4.56 -11.89 5.48
N GLU A 33 -5.45 -12.36 4.62
CA GLU A 33 -5.11 -13.27 3.53
C GLU A 33 -4.14 -12.64 2.55
N VAL A 34 -4.30 -11.35 2.23
CA VAL A 34 -3.36 -10.61 1.38
C VAL A 34 -1.97 -10.58 2.01
N LEU A 35 -1.88 -10.23 3.30
CA LEU A 35 -0.58 -10.20 3.99
C LEU A 35 0.04 -11.60 4.10
N ALA A 36 -0.77 -12.64 4.17
CA ALA A 36 -0.28 -14.02 4.21
C ALA A 36 0.40 -14.44 2.90
N LEU A 37 0.20 -13.71 1.80
CA LEU A 37 0.92 -13.95 0.54
C LEU A 37 2.44 -13.85 0.70
N ARG A 38 2.93 -13.16 1.74
CA ARG A 38 4.36 -13.09 2.03
C ARG A 38 5.00 -14.45 2.28
N HIS A 39 4.18 -15.46 2.59
CA HIS A 39 4.63 -16.83 2.82
C HIS A 39 4.48 -17.72 1.60
N ARG A 40 3.86 -17.22 0.52
CA ARG A 40 3.63 -18.02 -0.69
C ARG A 40 4.87 -18.00 -1.57
N ALA A 41 5.32 -19.19 -1.99
CA ALA A 41 6.44 -19.31 -2.91
C ALA A 41 6.17 -18.54 -4.21
N GLY A 42 7.18 -17.81 -4.69
CA GLY A 42 7.08 -17.05 -5.93
C GLY A 42 6.43 -15.66 -5.78
N VAL A 43 5.98 -15.27 -4.59
CA VAL A 43 5.44 -13.94 -4.31
C VAL A 43 6.40 -13.17 -3.39
N GLU A 44 6.72 -11.93 -3.75
CA GLU A 44 7.49 -11.01 -2.91
C GLU A 44 6.61 -9.82 -2.57
N LEU A 45 6.29 -9.63 -1.29
CA LEU A 45 5.47 -8.52 -0.82
C LEU A 45 6.31 -7.35 -0.35
N PHE A 46 5.90 -6.16 -0.78
CA PHE A 46 6.54 -4.88 -0.44
C PHE A 46 5.52 -3.89 0.09
N ILE A 47 5.96 -3.03 0.97
CA ILE A 47 5.27 -1.78 1.34
C ILE A 47 6.31 -0.66 1.33
N SER A 48 5.85 0.58 1.33
CA SER A 48 6.74 1.72 1.44
C SER A 48 6.64 2.36 2.82
N VAL A 49 7.66 3.13 3.21
CA VAL A 49 7.58 3.97 4.42
C VAL A 49 6.42 4.96 4.33
N GLN A 50 6.02 5.38 3.12
CA GLN A 50 4.83 6.20 2.91
C GLN A 50 3.57 5.48 3.41
N ASN A 51 3.41 4.19 3.09
CA ASN A 51 2.26 3.41 3.54
C ASN A 51 2.19 3.35 5.06
N LEU A 52 3.31 3.15 5.73
CA LEU A 52 3.35 3.13 7.20
C LEU A 52 2.98 4.49 7.79
N ALA A 53 3.51 5.57 7.22
CA ALA A 53 3.22 6.93 7.69
C ALA A 53 1.74 7.28 7.52
N GLU A 54 1.14 6.89 6.41
CA GLU A 54 -0.29 7.15 6.14
C GLU A 54 -1.22 6.37 7.06
N MET A 55 -0.78 5.25 7.61
CA MET A 55 -1.59 4.49 8.57
C MET A 55 -1.95 5.34 9.80
N TYR A 56 -1.02 6.13 10.30
CA TYR A 56 -1.21 6.86 11.57
C TYR A 56 -2.40 7.81 11.55
N PRO A 57 -2.49 8.78 10.63
CA PRO A 57 -3.64 9.69 10.60
C PRO A 57 -4.97 8.96 10.34
N ASN A 58 -4.94 7.87 9.58
CA ASN A 58 -6.14 7.09 9.33
C ASN A 58 -6.61 6.31 10.56
N LEU A 59 -5.69 5.69 11.30
CA LEU A 59 -6.04 4.93 12.50
C LEU A 59 -6.52 5.84 13.64
N THR A 60 -5.92 7.02 13.78
CA THR A 60 -6.25 7.97 14.83
C THR A 60 -7.35 8.96 14.44
N GLY A 61 -7.83 8.90 13.19
CA GLY A 61 -8.81 9.83 12.66
C GLY A 61 -10.25 9.34 12.74
N PRO A 62 -11.22 10.19 12.31
CA PRO A 62 -12.65 9.91 12.49
C PRO A 62 -13.19 8.77 11.65
N LYS A 63 -12.49 8.35 10.60
CA LYS A 63 -12.91 7.22 9.76
C LYS A 63 -12.79 5.88 10.49
N ASN A 64 -11.96 5.81 11.52
CA ASN A 64 -11.83 4.65 12.39
C ASN A 64 -12.67 4.89 13.65
N GLN A 65 -13.71 4.07 13.86
CA GLN A 65 -14.64 4.27 14.97
C GLN A 65 -14.63 3.06 15.92
N PRO A 66 -14.19 3.22 17.18
CA PRO A 66 -13.58 4.43 17.70
C PRO A 66 -12.14 4.60 17.18
N PRO A 67 -11.63 5.84 17.12
CA PRO A 67 -10.25 6.07 16.68
C PRO A 67 -9.26 5.39 17.63
N ASP A 68 -8.17 4.89 17.08
CA ASP A 68 -7.08 4.36 17.89
C ASP A 68 -6.41 5.50 18.66
N SER A 69 -5.96 5.20 19.88
CA SER A 69 -5.05 6.10 20.60
C SER A 69 -3.71 6.18 19.86
N PRO A 70 -2.92 7.24 20.08
CA PRO A 70 -1.57 7.31 19.53
C PRO A 70 -0.71 6.09 19.85
N SER A 71 -0.80 5.59 21.07
CA SER A 71 -0.04 4.42 21.51
C SER A 71 -0.46 3.15 20.78
N LEU A 72 -1.76 2.93 20.61
CA LEU A 72 -2.27 1.76 19.90
C LEU A 72 -1.91 1.82 18.41
N ALA A 73 -2.06 2.99 17.77
CA ALA A 73 -1.68 3.18 16.38
C ALA A 73 -0.18 2.88 16.18
N ARG A 74 0.67 3.36 17.07
CA ARG A 74 2.11 3.06 17.03
C ARG A 74 2.37 1.55 17.11
N GLU A 75 1.73 0.85 18.01
CA GLU A 75 1.89 -0.61 18.14
C GLU A 75 1.52 -1.33 16.86
N LYS A 76 0.38 -0.98 16.26
CA LYS A 76 -0.09 -1.58 15.01
C LYS A 76 0.89 -1.34 13.86
N ILE A 77 1.36 -0.10 13.70
CA ILE A 77 2.27 0.28 12.62
C ILE A 77 3.62 -0.43 12.78
N GLN A 78 4.15 -0.46 14.02
CA GLN A 78 5.39 -1.17 14.28
C GLN A 78 5.25 -2.67 14.02
N ALA A 79 4.13 -3.28 14.38
CA ALA A 79 3.88 -4.69 14.12
C ALA A 79 3.89 -4.99 12.61
N ILE A 80 3.23 -4.16 11.81
CA ILE A 80 3.25 -4.31 10.34
C ILE A 80 4.69 -4.19 9.80
N SER A 81 5.43 -3.19 10.27
CA SER A 81 6.81 -2.94 9.80
C SER A 81 7.79 -4.08 10.10
N ARG A 82 7.44 -4.93 11.07
CA ARG A 82 8.30 -6.03 11.53
C ARG A 82 7.85 -7.41 11.06
N LEU A 83 6.83 -7.47 10.22
CA LEU A 83 6.36 -8.75 9.68
C LEU A 83 7.44 -9.42 8.85
N ARG A 84 7.78 -10.66 9.20
CA ARG A 84 8.74 -11.45 8.44
C ARG A 84 8.19 -11.71 7.04
N GLY A 85 9.03 -11.47 6.03
CA GLY A 85 8.65 -11.67 4.62
C GLY A 85 7.97 -10.46 3.98
N LEU A 86 7.78 -9.38 4.72
CA LEU A 86 7.30 -8.11 4.19
C LEU A 86 8.46 -7.13 4.15
N THR A 87 8.84 -6.68 2.96
CA THR A 87 9.95 -5.74 2.77
C THR A 87 9.41 -4.31 2.77
N VAL A 88 9.99 -3.47 3.62
CA VAL A 88 9.66 -2.04 3.70
C VAL A 88 10.67 -1.26 2.85
N LEU A 89 10.19 -0.55 1.83
CA LEU A 89 11.02 0.23 0.91
C LEU A 89 11.11 1.69 1.38
N PRO A 90 12.31 2.28 1.34
CA PRO A 90 12.48 3.68 1.73
C PRO A 90 11.97 4.64 0.69
N LEU A 91 11.56 5.84 1.13
CA LEU A 91 11.32 6.97 0.25
C LEU A 91 12.65 7.67 -0.03
N THR A 92 12.95 7.92 -1.30
CA THR A 92 14.19 8.56 -1.72
C THR A 92 13.92 9.87 -2.46
N LEU A 93 14.93 10.73 -2.51
CA LEU A 93 14.83 11.96 -3.30
C LEU A 93 14.56 11.66 -4.78
N ASP A 94 15.19 10.62 -5.31
CA ASP A 94 14.96 10.18 -6.68
C ASP A 94 13.50 9.82 -6.92
N SER A 95 12.86 9.11 -5.99
CA SER A 95 11.43 8.78 -6.08
C SER A 95 10.55 10.03 -6.13
N VAL A 96 10.89 11.05 -5.34
CA VAL A 96 10.14 12.32 -5.36
C VAL A 96 10.30 13.01 -6.71
N HIS A 97 11.53 13.11 -7.24
CA HIS A 97 11.77 13.72 -8.55
C HIS A 97 11.02 12.99 -9.67
N ARG A 98 11.03 11.66 -9.66
CA ARG A 98 10.28 10.84 -10.63
C ARG A 98 8.77 11.05 -10.50
N ALA A 99 8.26 11.13 -9.28
CA ALA A 99 6.84 11.39 -9.01
C ALA A 99 6.42 12.75 -9.55
N LEU A 100 7.26 13.78 -9.37
CA LEU A 100 6.99 15.11 -9.90
C LEU A 100 6.92 15.10 -11.44
N ASN A 101 7.79 14.35 -12.09
CA ASN A 101 7.75 14.19 -13.57
C ASN A 101 6.46 13.50 -14.02
N LEU A 102 6.01 12.47 -13.29
CA LEU A 102 4.72 11.82 -13.57
C LEU A 102 3.55 12.79 -13.41
N CYS A 103 3.62 13.67 -12.40
CA CYS A 103 2.59 14.69 -12.19
C CYS A 103 2.53 15.69 -13.34
N VAL A 104 3.68 16.12 -13.86
CA VAL A 104 3.73 17.04 -15.02
C VAL A 104 3.11 16.38 -16.24
N THR A 105 3.49 15.14 -16.53
CA THR A 105 2.99 14.39 -17.70
C THR A 105 1.48 14.16 -17.61
N GLY A 106 0.96 13.82 -16.44
CA GLY A 106 -0.44 13.48 -16.23
C GLY A 106 -1.32 14.65 -15.76
N SER A 107 -0.76 15.85 -15.63
CA SER A 107 -1.46 17.01 -15.07
C SER A 107 -2.08 16.71 -13.70
N ILE A 108 -1.32 16.03 -12.87
CA ILE A 108 -1.74 15.61 -11.54
C ILE A 108 -1.52 16.75 -10.53
N THR A 109 -2.51 16.99 -9.67
CA THR A 109 -2.45 18.03 -8.66
C THR A 109 -2.89 17.52 -7.28
N ARG A 110 -2.52 18.27 -6.22
CA ARG A 110 -2.95 18.03 -4.84
C ARG A 110 -2.57 16.65 -4.34
N GLN A 111 -3.45 15.99 -3.60
CA GLN A 111 -3.20 14.74 -2.90
C GLN A 111 -2.95 13.54 -3.83
N LYS A 112 -3.37 13.63 -5.08
CA LYS A 112 -3.08 12.58 -6.07
C LYS A 112 -1.59 12.45 -6.38
N TYR A 113 -0.79 13.44 -5.98
CA TYR A 113 0.67 13.33 -5.98
C TYR A 113 1.15 12.04 -5.30
N PHE A 114 0.54 11.66 -4.18
CA PHE A 114 1.02 10.52 -3.39
C PHE A 114 0.84 9.18 -4.11
N ASP A 115 -0.15 9.06 -5.00
CA ASP A 115 -0.29 7.90 -5.88
C ASP A 115 0.88 7.85 -6.87
N GLN A 116 1.31 9.00 -7.38
CA GLN A 116 2.47 9.09 -8.27
C GLN A 116 3.77 8.74 -7.54
N GLN A 117 3.87 9.09 -6.27
CA GLN A 117 5.03 8.75 -5.46
C GLN A 117 5.16 7.23 -5.26
N LEU A 118 4.05 6.54 -5.00
CA LEU A 118 4.03 5.08 -4.95
C LEU A 118 4.36 4.48 -6.33
N ALA A 119 3.79 5.03 -7.39
CA ALA A 119 4.07 4.58 -8.76
C ALA A 119 5.55 4.72 -9.10
N ALA A 120 6.15 5.86 -8.75
CA ALA A 120 7.59 6.10 -8.98
C ALA A 120 8.45 5.07 -8.26
N LEU A 121 8.09 4.74 -7.01
CA LEU A 121 8.77 3.69 -6.24
C LEU A 121 8.63 2.33 -6.93
N MET A 122 7.43 2.00 -7.39
CA MET A 122 7.16 0.75 -8.08
C MET A 122 8.00 0.61 -9.34
N PHE A 123 8.10 1.66 -10.15
CA PHE A 123 8.95 1.65 -11.36
C PHE A 123 10.41 1.45 -11.02
N ARG A 124 10.90 2.13 -9.98
CA ARG A 124 12.28 2.00 -9.55
C ARG A 124 12.63 0.59 -9.09
N GLU A 125 11.72 -0.05 -8.40
CA GLU A 125 11.92 -1.37 -7.78
C GLU A 125 11.42 -2.53 -8.66
N ASP A 126 10.98 -2.25 -9.88
CA ASP A 126 10.42 -3.25 -10.79
C ASP A 126 9.24 -4.03 -10.17
N ILE A 127 8.34 -3.29 -9.53
CA ILE A 127 7.12 -3.85 -8.94
C ILE A 127 5.95 -3.50 -9.87
N PRO A 128 5.36 -4.47 -10.61
CA PRO A 128 4.32 -4.19 -11.58
C PRO A 128 2.90 -4.14 -11.00
N VAL A 129 2.68 -4.70 -9.81
CA VAL A 129 1.35 -4.90 -9.25
C VAL A 129 1.22 -4.18 -7.91
N ILE A 130 0.08 -3.50 -7.72
CA ILE A 130 -0.30 -2.94 -6.43
C ILE A 130 -1.65 -3.51 -6.00
N LEU A 131 -1.73 -3.97 -4.75
CA LEU A 131 -2.99 -4.39 -4.12
C LEU A 131 -3.57 -3.20 -3.36
N THR A 132 -4.70 -2.71 -3.83
CA THR A 132 -5.31 -1.49 -3.31
C THR A 132 -6.82 -1.49 -3.49
N GLU A 133 -7.54 -0.95 -2.52
CA GLU A 133 -8.97 -0.67 -2.65
C GLU A 133 -9.23 0.46 -3.66
N ASN A 134 -8.25 1.34 -3.86
CA ASN A 134 -8.32 2.50 -4.75
C ASN A 134 -7.75 2.17 -6.14
N ASP A 135 -8.12 1.05 -6.70
CA ASP A 135 -7.59 0.57 -7.98
C ASP A 135 -7.78 1.57 -9.12
N LYS A 136 -8.86 2.34 -9.10
CA LYS A 136 -9.14 3.36 -10.12
C LYS A 136 -8.08 4.48 -10.16
N ASP A 137 -7.48 4.80 -9.02
CA ASP A 137 -6.46 5.85 -8.93
C ASP A 137 -5.16 5.44 -9.62
N PHE A 138 -4.94 4.14 -9.83
CA PHE A 138 -3.74 3.60 -10.47
C PHE A 138 -3.99 3.07 -11.88
N SER A 139 -5.23 2.90 -12.29
CA SER A 139 -5.57 2.26 -13.57
C SER A 139 -5.11 3.05 -14.78
N SER A 140 -4.92 4.37 -14.66
CA SER A 140 -4.43 5.23 -15.74
C SER A 140 -2.91 5.28 -15.83
N ILE A 141 -2.19 4.68 -14.89
CA ILE A 141 -0.73 4.70 -14.87
C ILE A 141 -0.21 3.50 -15.66
N GLU A 142 0.33 3.79 -16.85
CA GLU A 142 0.89 2.76 -17.72
C GLU A 142 2.03 2.02 -17.00
N GLY A 143 2.03 0.69 -17.09
CA GLY A 143 3.05 -0.16 -16.46
C GLY A 143 2.71 -0.62 -15.06
N ILE A 144 1.60 -0.15 -14.49
CA ILE A 144 1.14 -0.57 -13.16
C ILE A 144 -0.20 -1.27 -13.31
N THR A 145 -0.32 -2.44 -12.68
CA THR A 145 -1.55 -3.22 -12.62
C THR A 145 -2.13 -3.15 -11.21
N PRO A 146 -3.18 -2.35 -10.98
CA PRO A 146 -3.87 -2.35 -9.70
C PRO A 146 -4.85 -3.51 -9.59
N ILE A 147 -4.91 -4.12 -8.43
CA ILE A 147 -5.88 -5.18 -8.11
C ILE A 147 -6.55 -4.82 -6.80
N ASN A 148 -7.88 -4.78 -6.81
CA ASN A 148 -8.64 -4.60 -5.58
C ASN A 148 -8.94 -5.97 -4.98
N PRO A 149 -8.34 -6.31 -3.82
CA PRO A 149 -8.51 -7.63 -3.22
C PRO A 149 -9.88 -7.83 -2.55
N PHE A 150 -10.67 -6.76 -2.44
CA PHE A 150 -11.95 -6.76 -1.70
C PHE A 150 -13.18 -6.92 -2.58
N ILE A 151 -13.01 -7.10 -3.86
CA ILE A 151 -14.12 -7.33 -4.80
C ILE A 151 -13.95 -8.62 -5.58
#